data_ce1f77f94768ab6c9f60729bfd5f8b32
#
_entry.id   ce1f77f94768ab6c9f60729bfd5f8b32
#
_cell.length_a   1.000
_cell.length_b   1.000
_cell.length_c   1.000
_cell.angle_alpha   90.00
_cell.angle_beta   90.00
_cell.angle_gamma   90.00
#
_symmetry.space_group_name_H-M   'P 1'
#
loop_
_entity.id
_entity.type
_entity.pdbx_description
1 polymer ?
#
loop_
_entity_poly.entity_id
_entity_poly.type
_entity_poly.pdbx_seq_one_letter_code
_entity_poly.pdbx_strand_id
1 'polypeptide(L)'
;MNEPQAARPTQHVSEKALEDLDHNAIEPPPVSRRDIPEGAGKIVFVGAGPGAPDLVSVRGARVIETADIIIWASSLVHPDMVARHKEGAELIDSASIPLEDLEPLYIRARDEGLVVARVHTGDPSIYGATAEQRDLCRRIGIDFETIPGISAFSAAAARMDVEITVPEVSQSLILTRLEGGRTPMPDGETVESFARHGATMAIYLSA
;
A
#
# COMPACT_ATOMS: atom_id res chain seq x y z
N MET A 1 46.43 5.10 -19.42
CA MET A 1 45.67 5.88 -20.43
C MET A 1 44.31 5.17 -20.57
N ASN A 2 43.31 5.69 -19.93
CA ASN A 2 41.93 5.15 -20.04
C ASN A 2 41.24 5.90 -21.18
N GLU A 3 40.86 5.18 -22.22
CA GLU A 3 40.00 5.74 -23.27
C GLU A 3 38.65 6.14 -22.67
N PRO A 4 38.08 7.30 -23.05
CA PRO A 4 36.76 7.71 -22.61
C PRO A 4 35.71 6.79 -23.23
N GLN A 5 34.95 6.13 -22.40
CA GLN A 5 33.79 5.33 -22.78
C GLN A 5 32.78 6.22 -23.51
N ALA A 6 32.53 5.91 -24.80
CA ALA A 6 31.59 6.66 -25.62
C ALA A 6 30.20 6.65 -24.97
N ALA A 7 29.64 7.83 -24.79
CA ALA A 7 28.26 8.02 -24.29
C ALA A 7 27.27 7.25 -25.19
N ARG A 8 26.45 6.39 -24.59
CA ARG A 8 25.36 5.72 -25.32
C ARG A 8 24.41 6.78 -25.87
N PRO A 9 23.97 6.66 -27.14
CA PRO A 9 23.03 7.60 -27.70
C PRO A 9 21.71 7.55 -26.88
N THR A 10 21.24 8.70 -26.43
CA THR A 10 19.90 8.88 -25.86
C THR A 10 18.90 8.46 -26.93
N GLN A 11 18.15 7.41 -26.70
CA GLN A 11 17.02 7.05 -27.56
C GLN A 11 15.95 8.12 -27.38
N HIS A 12 15.82 9.02 -28.34
CA HIS A 12 14.68 9.92 -28.43
C HIS A 12 13.44 9.09 -28.79
N VAL A 13 12.48 9.03 -27.88
CA VAL A 13 11.14 8.55 -28.22
C VAL A 13 10.55 9.53 -29.24
N SER A 14 10.15 9.06 -30.42
CA SER A 14 9.59 9.92 -31.44
C SER A 14 8.24 10.50 -30.99
N GLU A 15 7.94 11.74 -31.37
CA GLU A 15 6.62 12.36 -31.10
C GLU A 15 5.46 11.48 -31.54
N LYS A 16 5.60 10.78 -32.66
CA LYS A 16 4.61 9.82 -33.15
C LYS A 16 4.40 8.64 -32.21
N ALA A 17 5.45 8.15 -31.50
CA ALA A 17 5.32 7.09 -30.50
C ALA A 17 4.62 7.58 -29.21
N LEU A 18 4.63 8.90 -28.96
CA LEU A 18 3.89 9.52 -27.85
C LEU A 18 2.42 9.78 -28.24
N GLU A 19 2.14 10.10 -29.51
CA GLU A 19 0.77 10.28 -30.02
C GLU A 19 0.01 8.97 -30.12
N ASP A 20 0.71 7.85 -30.40
CA ASP A 20 0.13 6.51 -30.45
C ASP A 20 -0.11 5.89 -29.04
N LEU A 21 0.32 6.55 -27.96
CA LEU A 21 -0.02 6.16 -26.60
C LEU A 21 -1.47 6.59 -26.30
N ASP A 22 -2.40 5.69 -26.52
CA ASP A 22 -3.75 5.85 -26.00
C ASP A 22 -3.72 5.85 -24.47
N HIS A 23 -3.69 7.04 -23.88
CA HIS A 23 -3.70 7.26 -22.44
C HIS A 23 -4.94 6.68 -21.73
N ASN A 24 -5.98 6.31 -22.51
CA ASN A 24 -7.15 5.60 -22.00
C ASN A 24 -7.01 4.07 -22.08
N ALA A 25 -6.01 3.56 -22.82
CA ALA A 25 -5.82 2.13 -23.04
C ALA A 25 -4.87 1.44 -22.03
N ILE A 26 -4.53 2.07 -20.93
CA ILE A 26 -4.00 1.32 -19.77
C ILE A 26 -5.21 0.69 -19.07
N GLU A 27 -5.84 -0.25 -19.74
CA GLU A 27 -6.53 -1.31 -19.00
C GLU A 27 -5.43 -2.01 -18.17
N PRO A 28 -5.47 -1.91 -16.84
CA PRO A 28 -4.56 -2.71 -16.04
C PRO A 28 -4.77 -4.17 -16.48
N PRO A 29 -3.69 -4.97 -16.58
CA PRO A 29 -3.83 -6.38 -16.90
C PRO A 29 -4.92 -6.94 -16.00
N PRO A 30 -5.81 -7.78 -16.53
CA PRO A 30 -6.85 -8.38 -15.70
C PRO A 30 -6.14 -8.92 -14.47
N VAL A 31 -6.49 -8.38 -13.31
CA VAL A 31 -6.06 -8.96 -12.04
C VAL A 31 -6.36 -10.43 -12.22
N SER A 32 -5.39 -11.31 -11.99
CA SER A 32 -5.66 -12.75 -12.06
C SER A 32 -6.78 -12.97 -11.05
N ARG A 33 -7.99 -12.89 -11.55
CA ARG A 33 -9.16 -13.31 -10.82
C ARG A 33 -8.92 -14.80 -10.65
N ARG A 34 -8.44 -15.23 -9.52
CA ARG A 34 -8.82 -16.54 -9.07
C ARG A 34 -10.32 -16.51 -9.25
N ASP A 35 -10.87 -17.45 -10.02
CA ASP A 35 -12.27 -17.46 -10.42
C ASP A 35 -13.15 -17.23 -9.17
N ILE A 36 -13.40 -15.95 -8.87
CA ILE A 36 -14.28 -15.57 -7.79
C ILE A 36 -15.65 -15.66 -8.42
N PRO A 37 -16.56 -16.47 -7.89
CA PRO A 37 -17.92 -16.51 -8.40
C PRO A 37 -18.48 -15.09 -8.42
N GLU A 38 -19.11 -14.72 -9.52
CA GLU A 38 -19.81 -13.46 -9.62
C GLU A 38 -20.81 -13.34 -8.46
N GLY A 39 -20.71 -12.29 -7.63
CA GLY A 39 -21.49 -12.13 -6.41
C GLY A 39 -20.88 -12.71 -5.13
N ALA A 40 -19.65 -13.23 -5.15
CA ALA A 40 -18.94 -13.59 -3.91
C ALA A 40 -18.38 -12.35 -3.23
N GLY A 41 -18.55 -12.25 -1.91
CA GLY A 41 -17.97 -11.17 -1.10
C GLY A 41 -16.44 -11.20 -1.12
N LYS A 42 -15.80 -10.03 -1.00
CA LYS A 42 -14.35 -9.90 -1.08
C LYS A 42 -13.81 -8.79 -0.19
N ILE A 43 -12.67 -9.06 0.45
CA ILE A 43 -11.90 -8.05 1.17
C ILE A 43 -10.71 -7.60 0.31
N VAL A 44 -10.60 -6.30 0.05
CA VAL A 44 -9.47 -5.72 -0.68
C VAL A 44 -8.68 -4.82 0.26
N PHE A 45 -7.46 -5.25 0.61
CA PHE A 45 -6.53 -4.43 1.38
C PHE A 45 -5.89 -3.42 0.44
N VAL A 46 -6.18 -2.14 0.62
CA VAL A 46 -5.76 -1.05 -0.27
C VAL A 46 -4.74 -0.17 0.42
N GLY A 47 -3.57 0.01 -0.19
CA GLY A 47 -2.60 1.02 0.22
C GLY A 47 -3.04 2.40 -0.23
N ALA A 48 -3.35 3.27 0.73
CA ALA A 48 -3.77 4.65 0.48
C ALA A 48 -2.62 5.60 0.12
N GLY A 49 -1.38 5.11 0.17
CA GLY A 49 -0.22 5.96 -0.01
C GLY A 49 0.14 6.79 1.23
N PRO A 50 1.06 7.75 1.09
CA PRO A 50 1.74 8.41 2.21
C PRO A 50 0.99 9.61 2.81
N GLY A 51 -0.27 9.81 2.44
CA GLY A 51 -1.12 10.88 2.96
C GLY A 51 -1.69 11.82 1.89
N ALA A 52 -0.97 12.10 0.80
CA ALA A 52 -1.50 12.89 -0.30
C ALA A 52 -2.51 12.04 -1.11
N PRO A 53 -3.76 12.50 -1.32
CA PRO A 53 -4.81 11.71 -1.95
C PRO A 53 -4.54 11.34 -3.42
N ASP A 54 -3.66 12.07 -4.09
CA ASP A 54 -3.22 11.83 -5.47
C ASP A 54 -2.09 10.79 -5.58
N LEU A 55 -1.52 10.36 -4.44
CA LEU A 55 -0.49 9.32 -4.39
C LEU A 55 -1.04 7.92 -4.09
N VAL A 56 -2.32 7.70 -4.31
CA VAL A 56 -2.92 6.36 -4.33
C VAL A 56 -2.69 5.71 -5.69
N SER A 57 -2.52 4.39 -5.71
CA SER A 57 -2.46 3.68 -6.99
C SER A 57 -3.82 3.77 -7.72
N VAL A 58 -3.81 3.84 -9.05
CA VAL A 58 -5.04 3.88 -9.88
C VAL A 58 -5.98 2.71 -9.54
N ARG A 59 -5.41 1.52 -9.29
CA ARG A 59 -6.19 0.35 -8.90
C ARG A 59 -6.81 0.53 -7.51
N GLY A 60 -6.06 1.06 -6.55
CA GLY A 60 -6.55 1.34 -5.20
C GLY A 60 -7.68 2.36 -5.21
N ALA A 61 -7.53 3.44 -5.97
CA ALA A 61 -8.57 4.46 -6.12
C ALA A 61 -9.88 3.85 -6.67
N ARG A 62 -9.80 3.04 -7.72
CA ARG A 62 -10.98 2.37 -8.32
C ARG A 62 -11.69 1.46 -7.33
N VAL A 63 -10.96 0.74 -6.48
CA VAL A 63 -11.58 -0.09 -5.44
C VAL A 63 -12.31 0.77 -4.42
N ILE A 64 -11.70 1.86 -3.95
CA ILE A 64 -12.35 2.77 -3.01
C ILE A 64 -13.63 3.37 -3.63
N GLU A 65 -13.57 3.77 -4.90
CA GLU A 65 -14.70 4.34 -5.63
C GLU A 65 -15.86 3.37 -5.85
N THR A 66 -15.61 2.05 -5.84
CA THR A 66 -16.63 1.04 -6.21
C THR A 66 -17.01 0.09 -5.08
N ALA A 67 -16.31 0.11 -3.95
CA ALA A 67 -16.58 -0.77 -2.81
C ALA A 67 -17.96 -0.49 -2.18
N ASP A 68 -18.55 -1.54 -1.61
CA ASP A 68 -19.81 -1.45 -0.86
C ASP A 68 -19.58 -0.96 0.57
N ILE A 69 -18.46 -1.37 1.16
CA ILE A 69 -18.03 -0.99 2.50
C ILE A 69 -16.59 -0.47 2.42
N ILE A 70 -16.31 0.65 3.06
CA ILE A 70 -14.97 1.21 3.19
C ILE A 70 -14.61 1.27 4.66
N ILE A 71 -13.59 0.51 5.06
CA ILE A 71 -13.07 0.50 6.43
C ILE A 71 -11.71 1.21 6.40
N TRP A 72 -11.58 2.29 7.13
CA TRP A 72 -10.39 3.14 7.15
C TRP A 72 -10.14 3.71 8.55
N ALA A 73 -8.93 4.13 8.85
CA ALA A 73 -8.62 4.78 10.13
C ALA A 73 -8.46 6.29 9.91
N SER A 74 -9.39 7.08 10.41
CA SER A 74 -9.41 8.55 10.26
C SER A 74 -8.18 9.24 10.88
N SER A 75 -7.55 8.59 11.84
CA SER A 75 -6.30 9.08 12.46
C SER A 75 -5.05 8.92 11.59
N LEU A 76 -5.11 8.10 10.52
CA LEU A 76 -3.96 7.73 9.69
C LEU A 76 -4.14 7.98 8.19
N VAL A 77 -5.37 8.00 7.71
CA VAL A 77 -5.71 8.15 6.29
C VAL A 77 -6.43 9.47 6.09
N HIS A 78 -6.01 10.26 5.10
CA HIS A 78 -6.65 11.54 4.81
C HIS A 78 -8.09 11.34 4.36
N PRO A 79 -9.07 12.13 4.85
CA PRO A 79 -10.49 11.95 4.52
C PRO A 79 -10.80 12.08 3.02
N ASP A 80 -10.07 12.91 2.27
CA ASP A 80 -10.25 13.03 0.81
C ASP A 80 -9.99 11.72 0.07
N MET A 81 -9.25 10.78 0.69
CA MET A 81 -9.01 9.46 0.12
C MET A 81 -10.30 8.67 -0.03
N VAL A 82 -11.19 8.77 0.95
CA VAL A 82 -12.47 8.05 0.96
C VAL A 82 -13.65 8.88 0.46
N ALA A 83 -13.45 10.17 0.18
CA ALA A 83 -14.51 11.07 -0.28
C ALA A 83 -15.07 10.72 -1.67
N ARG A 84 -14.33 9.94 -2.46
CA ARG A 84 -14.73 9.52 -3.83
C ARG A 84 -15.54 8.23 -3.87
N HIS A 85 -16.01 7.74 -2.73
CA HIS A 85 -16.83 6.53 -2.66
C HIS A 85 -18.13 6.65 -3.46
N LYS A 86 -18.65 5.53 -3.94
CA LYS A 86 -19.96 5.49 -4.61
C LYS A 86 -21.10 5.86 -3.65
N GLU A 87 -22.20 6.35 -4.19
CA GLU A 87 -23.42 6.57 -3.43
C GLU A 87 -23.89 5.26 -2.77
N GLY A 88 -24.28 5.33 -1.52
CA GLY A 88 -24.73 4.17 -0.72
C GLY A 88 -23.62 3.30 -0.13
N ALA A 89 -22.34 3.61 -0.35
CA ALA A 89 -21.24 2.91 0.32
C ALA A 89 -21.26 3.20 1.83
N GLU A 90 -21.04 2.16 2.63
CA GLU A 90 -20.91 2.28 4.08
C GLU A 90 -19.47 2.65 4.45
N LEU A 91 -19.27 3.78 5.14
CA LEU A 91 -17.96 4.24 5.63
C LEU A 91 -17.82 3.90 7.10
N ILE A 92 -16.80 3.13 7.45
CA ILE A 92 -16.52 2.68 8.81
C ILE A 92 -15.16 3.19 9.26
N ASP A 93 -15.13 4.06 10.27
CA ASP A 93 -13.89 4.50 10.89
C ASP A 93 -13.39 3.45 11.90
N SER A 94 -12.28 2.84 11.58
CA SER A 94 -11.64 1.81 12.41
C SER A 94 -10.59 2.34 13.38
N ALA A 95 -10.47 3.66 13.56
CA ALA A 95 -9.47 4.24 14.46
C ALA A 95 -9.62 3.78 15.91
N SER A 96 -10.84 3.42 16.32
CA SER A 96 -11.17 2.93 17.66
C SER A 96 -11.76 1.50 17.69
N ILE A 97 -11.81 0.82 16.54
CA ILE A 97 -12.39 -0.52 16.42
C ILE A 97 -11.27 -1.57 16.60
N PRO A 98 -11.35 -2.44 17.61
CA PRO A 98 -10.46 -3.58 17.75
C PRO A 98 -10.55 -4.52 16.56
N LEU A 99 -9.51 -5.30 16.32
CA LEU A 99 -9.48 -6.24 15.19
C LEU A 99 -10.59 -7.29 15.28
N GLU A 100 -10.93 -7.71 16.50
CA GLU A 100 -11.97 -8.69 16.79
C GLU A 100 -13.36 -8.23 16.31
N ASP A 101 -13.61 -6.92 16.33
CA ASP A 101 -14.87 -6.34 15.93
C ASP A 101 -15.01 -6.20 14.40
N LEU A 102 -13.94 -6.49 13.62
CA LEU A 102 -14.02 -6.57 12.17
C LEU A 102 -14.61 -7.90 11.67
N GLU A 103 -14.56 -8.97 12.48
CA GLU A 103 -15.04 -10.30 12.07
C GLU A 103 -16.53 -10.29 11.65
N PRO A 104 -17.45 -9.70 12.39
CA PRO A 104 -18.86 -9.61 11.98
C PRO A 104 -19.06 -8.87 10.64
N LEU A 105 -18.26 -7.83 10.38
CA LEU A 105 -18.31 -7.08 9.12
C LEU A 105 -17.85 -7.93 7.94
N TYR A 106 -16.78 -8.71 8.12
CA TYR A 106 -16.27 -9.59 7.09
C TYR A 106 -17.19 -10.79 6.82
N ILE A 107 -17.85 -11.32 7.86
CA ILE A 107 -18.90 -12.35 7.72
C ILE A 107 -20.07 -11.80 6.93
N ARG A 108 -20.56 -10.61 7.25
CA ARG A 108 -21.62 -9.93 6.50
C ARG A 108 -21.23 -9.75 5.03
N ALA A 109 -20.01 -9.26 4.78
CA ALA A 109 -19.52 -9.07 3.41
C ALA A 109 -19.51 -10.39 2.62
N ARG A 110 -19.08 -11.49 3.24
CA ARG A 110 -19.12 -12.83 2.64
C ARG A 110 -20.55 -13.26 2.30
N ASP A 111 -21.46 -13.14 3.25
CA ASP A 111 -22.82 -13.68 3.16
C ASP A 111 -23.71 -12.86 2.20
N GLU A 112 -23.45 -11.56 2.10
CA GLU A 112 -24.19 -10.63 1.25
C GLU A 112 -23.50 -10.36 -0.10
N GLY A 113 -22.31 -10.96 -0.35
CA GLY A 113 -21.58 -10.78 -1.60
C GLY A 113 -20.97 -9.38 -1.78
N LEU A 114 -20.63 -8.69 -0.68
CA LEU A 114 -20.16 -7.30 -0.70
C LEU A 114 -18.65 -7.20 -0.89
N VAL A 115 -18.22 -6.14 -1.58
CA VAL A 115 -16.81 -5.77 -1.70
C VAL A 115 -16.43 -4.78 -0.60
N VAL A 116 -15.45 -5.15 0.21
CA VAL A 116 -14.92 -4.31 1.28
C VAL A 116 -13.56 -3.75 0.87
N ALA A 117 -13.43 -2.43 0.83
CA ALA A 117 -12.13 -1.76 0.75
C ALA A 117 -11.58 -1.56 2.18
N ARG A 118 -10.56 -2.34 2.57
CA ARG A 118 -9.83 -2.13 3.81
C ARG A 118 -8.63 -1.23 3.55
N VAL A 119 -8.78 0.06 3.84
CA VAL A 119 -7.83 1.12 3.49
C VAL A 119 -6.77 1.27 4.57
N HIS A 120 -5.51 1.13 4.18
CA HIS A 120 -4.33 1.26 5.03
C HIS A 120 -3.48 2.44 4.60
N THR A 121 -2.89 3.17 5.54
CA THR A 121 -1.89 4.20 5.23
C THR A 121 -0.64 3.58 4.61
N GLY A 122 0.02 4.29 3.70
CA GLY A 122 1.21 3.80 3.02
C GLY A 122 0.97 2.54 2.20
N ASP A 123 1.72 1.50 2.49
CA ASP A 123 1.61 0.16 1.91
C ASP A 123 1.14 -0.85 2.98
N PRO A 124 0.13 -1.69 2.69
CA PRO A 124 -0.41 -2.66 3.65
C PRO A 124 0.59 -3.72 4.12
N SER A 125 1.68 -3.94 3.39
CA SER A 125 2.71 -4.92 3.74
C SER A 125 3.69 -4.41 4.79
N ILE A 126 3.70 -3.09 5.07
CA ILE A 126 4.62 -2.46 6.01
C ILE A 126 3.84 -1.98 7.24
N TYR A 127 3.98 -2.68 8.35
CA TYR A 127 3.33 -2.40 9.64
C TYR A 127 1.80 -2.25 9.58
N GLY A 128 1.16 -2.86 8.58
CA GLY A 128 -0.29 -2.74 8.34
C GLY A 128 -1.15 -3.69 9.17
N ALA A 129 -0.60 -4.57 10.02
CA ALA A 129 -1.31 -5.62 10.76
C ALA A 129 -2.28 -6.44 9.87
N THR A 130 -1.88 -6.68 8.61
CA THR A 130 -2.72 -7.37 7.63
C THR A 130 -2.65 -8.88 7.71
N ALA A 131 -1.63 -9.44 8.36
CA ALA A 131 -1.46 -10.90 8.50
C ALA A 131 -2.65 -11.50 9.25
N GLU A 132 -2.98 -10.95 10.40
CA GLU A 132 -4.09 -11.40 11.25
C GLU A 132 -5.45 -11.25 10.55
N GLN A 133 -5.64 -10.16 9.82
CA GLN A 133 -6.87 -9.95 9.03
C GLN A 133 -6.99 -10.94 7.87
N ARG A 134 -5.88 -11.27 7.20
CA ARG A 134 -5.85 -12.31 6.15
C ARG A 134 -6.12 -13.71 6.71
N ASP A 135 -5.62 -13.99 7.92
CA ASP A 135 -5.91 -15.26 8.61
C ASP A 135 -7.38 -15.32 9.02
N LEU A 136 -7.98 -14.21 9.45
CA LEU A 136 -9.41 -14.10 9.64
C LEU A 136 -10.19 -14.41 8.34
N CYS A 137 -9.80 -13.79 7.21
CA CYS A 137 -10.45 -14.05 5.92
C CYS A 137 -10.39 -15.54 5.53
N ARG A 138 -9.22 -16.19 5.74
CA ARG A 138 -9.07 -17.64 5.49
C ARG A 138 -9.98 -18.47 6.39
N ARG A 139 -10.05 -18.14 7.68
CA ARG A 139 -10.86 -18.85 8.67
C ARG A 139 -12.34 -18.79 8.35
N ILE A 140 -12.84 -17.63 7.93
CA ILE A 140 -14.26 -17.45 7.62
C ILE A 140 -14.61 -17.79 6.15
N GLY A 141 -13.63 -18.08 5.31
CA GLY A 141 -13.84 -18.47 3.92
C GLY A 141 -14.26 -17.32 2.99
N ILE A 142 -13.82 -16.08 3.24
CA ILE A 142 -13.98 -14.96 2.32
C ILE A 142 -12.69 -14.75 1.52
N ASP A 143 -12.84 -14.43 0.22
CA ASP A 143 -11.69 -14.13 -0.62
C ASP A 143 -11.09 -12.75 -0.30
N PHE A 144 -9.78 -12.62 -0.56
CA PHE A 144 -9.10 -11.35 -0.34
C PHE A 144 -7.96 -11.12 -1.34
N GLU A 145 -7.65 -9.86 -1.56
CA GLU A 145 -6.45 -9.43 -2.29
C GLU A 145 -5.79 -8.23 -1.62
N THR A 146 -4.54 -7.97 -1.98
CA THR A 146 -3.81 -6.81 -1.50
C THR A 146 -3.34 -5.97 -2.69
N ILE A 147 -3.68 -4.69 -2.67
CA ILE A 147 -3.22 -3.69 -3.62
C ILE A 147 -2.14 -2.86 -2.93
N PRO A 148 -0.90 -2.86 -3.45
CA PRO A 148 0.19 -2.10 -2.85
C PRO A 148 -0.08 -0.59 -2.90
N GLY A 149 0.53 0.12 -1.97
CA GLY A 149 0.53 1.57 -1.91
C GLY A 149 1.94 2.15 -1.92
N ILE A 150 2.06 3.47 -2.09
CA ILE A 150 3.33 4.17 -1.96
C ILE A 150 3.69 4.28 -0.48
N SER A 151 4.82 3.69 -0.11
CA SER A 151 5.29 3.71 1.27
C SER A 151 5.80 5.08 1.70
N ALA A 152 5.66 5.39 2.98
CA ALA A 152 6.07 6.68 3.55
C ALA A 152 7.57 6.99 3.32
N PHE A 153 8.46 5.98 3.36
CA PHE A 153 9.88 6.20 3.11
C PHE A 153 10.16 6.71 1.69
N SER A 154 9.44 6.19 0.68
CA SER A 154 9.58 6.65 -0.71
C SER A 154 9.09 8.08 -0.88
N ALA A 155 7.97 8.42 -0.24
CA ALA A 155 7.43 9.77 -0.26
C ALA A 155 8.33 10.77 0.50
N ALA A 156 8.91 10.35 1.62
CA ALA A 156 9.87 11.16 2.36
C ALA A 156 11.12 11.47 1.52
N ALA A 157 11.68 10.46 0.83
CA ALA A 157 12.81 10.64 -0.06
C ALA A 157 12.48 11.62 -1.20
N ALA A 158 11.32 11.45 -1.85
CA ALA A 158 10.86 12.37 -2.89
C ALA A 158 10.65 13.81 -2.36
N ARG A 159 10.11 13.95 -1.14
CA ARG A 159 9.90 15.27 -0.53
C ARG A 159 11.19 15.98 -0.14
N MET A 160 12.22 15.21 0.19
CA MET A 160 13.56 15.71 0.52
C MET A 160 14.46 15.88 -0.71
N ASP A 161 14.01 15.44 -1.88
CA ASP A 161 14.77 15.41 -3.14
C ASP A 161 16.10 14.62 -2.98
N VAL A 162 16.01 13.44 -2.36
CA VAL A 162 17.16 12.57 -2.14
C VAL A 162 16.94 11.18 -2.71
N GLU A 163 18.02 10.58 -3.22
CA GLU A 163 18.08 9.17 -3.54
C GLU A 163 18.47 8.36 -2.29
N ILE A 164 17.77 7.26 -2.04
CA ILE A 164 17.99 6.43 -0.84
C ILE A 164 19.23 5.53 -1.03
N THR A 165 19.47 5.07 -2.27
CA THR A 165 20.55 4.14 -2.64
C THR A 165 21.61 4.86 -3.44
N VAL A 166 22.53 5.53 -2.75
CA VAL A 166 23.58 6.34 -3.37
C VAL A 166 24.86 5.50 -3.55
N PRO A 167 25.42 5.39 -4.79
CA PRO A 167 26.69 4.70 -5.02
C PRO A 167 27.79 5.22 -4.10
N GLU A 168 28.63 4.30 -3.60
CA GLU A 168 29.75 4.57 -2.69
C GLU A 168 29.36 5.11 -1.30
N VAL A 169 28.07 5.40 -1.06
CA VAL A 169 27.54 5.85 0.25
C VAL A 169 26.75 4.74 0.91
N SER A 170 25.63 4.34 0.31
CA SER A 170 24.79 3.23 0.79
C SER A 170 23.96 2.67 -0.36
N GLN A 171 24.00 1.35 -0.54
CA GLN A 171 23.22 0.64 -1.57
C GLN A 171 22.12 -0.23 -0.97
N SER A 172 21.90 -0.10 0.35
CA SER A 172 20.93 -0.91 1.08
C SER A 172 19.99 -0.01 1.88
N LEU A 173 18.74 -0.42 1.98
CA LEU A 173 17.73 0.22 2.80
C LEU A 173 17.20 -0.78 3.84
N ILE A 174 17.29 -0.43 5.10
CA ILE A 174 16.71 -1.16 6.21
C ILE A 174 15.42 -0.46 6.63
N LEU A 175 14.29 -1.17 6.56
CA LEU A 175 13.03 -0.72 7.11
C LEU A 175 12.87 -1.31 8.50
N THR A 176 12.78 -0.46 9.50
CA THR A 176 12.60 -0.89 10.89
C THR A 176 11.66 0.06 11.63
N ARG A 177 11.38 -0.23 12.87
CA ARG A 177 10.61 0.64 13.78
C ARG A 177 11.31 0.77 15.11
N LEU A 178 10.94 1.76 15.89
CA LEU A 178 11.33 1.78 17.30
C LEU A 178 10.55 0.72 18.08
N GLU A 179 11.22 0.14 19.06
CA GLU A 179 10.54 -0.65 20.07
C GLU A 179 9.62 0.27 20.88
N GLY A 180 8.35 -0.09 20.95
CA GLY A 180 7.37 0.72 21.65
C GLY A 180 6.11 -0.06 22.00
N GLY A 181 5.58 0.20 23.17
CA GLY A 181 4.27 -0.20 23.62
C GLY A 181 4.06 -1.73 23.71
N ARG A 182 3.20 -2.23 22.83
CA ARG A 182 2.62 -3.58 22.99
C ARG A 182 3.42 -4.70 22.34
N THR A 183 4.30 -4.38 21.39
CA THR A 183 5.01 -5.41 20.61
C THR A 183 6.51 -5.19 20.72
N PRO A 184 7.25 -6.08 21.39
CA PRO A 184 8.70 -6.02 21.46
C PRO A 184 9.32 -6.21 20.08
N MET A 185 10.56 -5.76 19.91
CA MET A 185 11.36 -6.10 18.73
C MET A 185 11.91 -7.52 18.87
N PRO A 186 12.08 -8.25 17.76
CA PRO A 186 12.81 -9.51 17.78
C PRO A 186 14.24 -9.33 18.26
N ASP A 187 14.81 -10.39 18.84
CA ASP A 187 16.19 -10.39 19.29
C ASP A 187 17.15 -10.02 18.15
N GLY A 188 18.01 -9.06 18.39
CA GLY A 188 18.98 -8.57 17.40
C GLY A 188 18.46 -7.51 16.43
N GLU A 189 17.16 -7.23 16.38
CA GLU A 189 16.56 -6.21 15.52
C GLU A 189 16.47 -4.84 16.21
N THR A 190 17.52 -4.41 16.87
CA THR A 190 17.58 -3.06 17.45
C THR A 190 18.10 -2.04 16.43
N VAL A 191 17.68 -0.78 16.56
CA VAL A 191 18.20 0.32 15.72
C VAL A 191 19.72 0.39 15.79
N GLU A 192 20.30 0.17 16.97
CA GLU A 192 21.75 0.15 17.15
C GLU A 192 22.41 -1.01 16.40
N SER A 193 21.80 -2.21 16.41
CA SER A 193 22.30 -3.36 15.67
C SER A 193 22.31 -3.08 14.15
N PHE A 194 21.21 -2.54 13.63
CA PHE A 194 21.10 -2.19 12.21
C PHE A 194 22.04 -1.06 11.81
N ALA A 195 22.28 -0.07 12.67
CA ALA A 195 23.18 1.04 12.38
C ALA A 195 24.62 0.58 12.08
N ARG A 196 25.04 -0.56 12.64
CA ARG A 196 26.38 -1.14 12.39
C ARG A 196 26.61 -1.56 10.94
N HIS A 197 25.53 -1.76 10.17
CA HIS A 197 25.63 -2.11 8.75
C HIS A 197 25.98 -0.91 7.87
N GLY A 198 25.89 0.34 8.37
CA GLY A 198 26.15 1.54 7.57
C GLY A 198 25.13 1.74 6.43
N ALA A 199 24.00 1.05 6.47
CA ALA A 199 22.93 1.15 5.49
C ALA A 199 22.05 2.37 5.75
N THR A 200 21.36 2.86 4.72
CA THR A 200 20.27 3.82 4.92
C THR A 200 19.16 3.16 5.74
N MET A 201 18.60 3.86 6.70
CA MET A 201 17.52 3.33 7.54
C MET A 201 16.28 4.22 7.47
N ALA A 202 15.12 3.60 7.27
CA ALA A 202 13.81 4.23 7.47
C ALA A 202 13.18 3.67 8.75
N ILE A 203 13.10 4.51 9.78
CA ILE A 203 12.62 4.13 11.10
C ILE A 203 11.16 4.59 11.25
N TYR A 204 10.26 3.63 11.33
CA TYR A 204 8.83 3.85 11.49
C TYR A 204 8.42 3.93 12.96
N LEU A 205 7.22 4.45 13.23
CA LEU A 205 6.62 4.51 14.57
C LEU A 205 7.57 5.12 15.61
N SER A 206 8.28 6.17 15.22
CA SER A 206 9.34 6.81 16.02
C SER A 206 8.92 8.15 16.64
N ALA A 207 7.67 8.57 16.48
CA ALA A 207 7.11 9.82 17.01
C ALA A 207 6.34 9.58 18.31
#